data_7293ed72cfd788314e02741d324820d7
#
_entry.id   7293ed72cfd788314e02741d324820d7
#
_cell.length_a   1.000
_cell.length_b   1.000
_cell.length_c   1.000
_cell.angle_alpha   90.00
_cell.angle_beta   90.00
_cell.angle_gamma   90.00
#
_symmetry.space_group_name_H-M   'P 1'
#
loop_
_entity.id
_entity.type
_entity.pdbx_description
1 polymer ?
#
loop_
_entity_poly.entity_id
_entity_poly.type
_entity_poly.pdbx_seq_one_letter_code
_entity_poly.pdbx_strand_id
1 'polypeptide(L)'
;MTLEDTGKKFWPIAEKMRMEGMPDIAIANFANHYQQLLGGRTGFIPETSIQAIDDLASADDLNDEYAALGDKALPNTVLLKLNGGLGASMGLDKAKSLIRVKESFSFLDIIARHAIQSNVHLLLMNSFSTREDSLLVLQKYPELLKAELALDFVQHKVPKINQIDFTPATNDNKLLEWCPPGHGDIYIALVSSGMLNNLQQAGY
;
A
#
# COMPACT_ATOMS: atom_id res chain seq x y z
N MET A 1 -1.83 32.43 0.74
CA MET A 1 -0.95 31.89 -0.32
C MET A 1 -1.80 31.64 -1.55
N THR A 2 -1.42 32.17 -2.71
CA THR A 2 -2.19 32.03 -3.95
C THR A 2 -1.95 30.65 -4.59
N LEU A 3 -2.83 30.21 -5.49
CA LEU A 3 -2.64 28.97 -6.26
C LEU A 3 -1.33 29.01 -7.09
N GLU A 4 -0.96 30.20 -7.57
CA GLU A 4 0.28 30.42 -8.32
C GLU A 4 1.54 30.25 -7.46
N ASP A 5 1.51 30.72 -6.20
CA ASP A 5 2.62 30.56 -5.24
C ASP A 5 2.79 29.07 -4.86
N THR A 6 1.68 28.35 -4.72
CA THR A 6 1.68 26.92 -4.44
C THR A 6 2.30 26.13 -5.61
N GLY A 7 1.95 26.50 -6.85
CA GLY A 7 2.51 25.90 -8.05
C GLY A 7 4.02 26.06 -8.14
N LYS A 8 4.53 27.27 -7.84
CA LYS A 8 5.98 27.54 -7.83
C LYS A 8 6.73 26.72 -6.77
N LYS A 9 6.15 26.57 -5.57
CA LYS A 9 6.75 25.75 -4.49
C LYS A 9 6.68 24.26 -4.78
N PHE A 10 5.63 23.78 -5.43
CA PHE A 10 5.46 22.37 -5.76
C PHE A 10 6.30 21.95 -6.96
N TRP A 11 6.70 22.85 -7.85
CA TRP A 11 7.43 22.51 -9.07
C TRP A 11 8.70 21.66 -8.83
N PRO A 12 9.60 22.00 -7.89
CA PRO A 12 10.80 21.17 -7.62
C PRO A 12 10.45 19.75 -7.14
N ILE A 13 9.33 19.62 -6.42
CA ILE A 13 8.81 18.34 -5.94
C ILE A 13 8.33 17.50 -7.14
N ALA A 14 7.52 18.11 -8.00
CA ALA A 14 7.00 17.46 -9.21
C ALA A 14 8.12 16.98 -10.13
N GLU A 15 9.15 17.82 -10.36
CA GLU A 15 10.31 17.45 -11.16
C GLU A 15 11.07 16.28 -10.55
N LYS A 16 11.32 16.31 -9.22
CA LYS A 16 11.96 15.19 -8.51
C LYS A 16 11.17 13.90 -8.68
N MET A 17 9.83 13.97 -8.62
CA MET A 17 8.97 12.80 -8.83
C MET A 17 8.99 12.29 -10.28
N ARG A 18 8.99 13.18 -11.27
CA ARG A 18 9.10 12.81 -12.70
C ARG A 18 10.42 12.14 -13.03
N MET A 19 11.52 12.66 -12.49
CA MET A 19 12.86 12.07 -12.69
C MET A 19 12.95 10.63 -12.13
N GLU A 20 12.14 10.30 -11.14
CA GLU A 20 12.02 8.95 -10.55
C GLU A 20 10.92 8.10 -11.22
N GLY A 21 10.37 8.58 -12.34
CA GLY A 21 9.38 7.83 -13.13
C GLY A 21 7.99 7.75 -12.51
N MET A 22 7.64 8.64 -11.57
CA MET A 22 6.29 8.64 -11.00
C MET A 22 5.26 9.10 -12.04
N PRO A 23 4.12 8.40 -12.16
CA PRO A 23 3.08 8.78 -13.11
C PRO A 23 2.40 10.09 -12.69
N ASP A 24 1.90 10.84 -13.69
CA ASP A 24 1.27 12.15 -13.45
C ASP A 24 0.11 12.10 -12.46
N ILE A 25 -0.65 11.01 -12.40
CA ILE A 25 -1.74 10.83 -11.43
C ILE A 25 -1.22 10.78 -9.98
N ALA A 26 -0.07 10.13 -9.74
CA ALA A 26 0.55 10.10 -8.41
C ALA A 26 1.11 11.48 -8.04
N ILE A 27 1.69 12.22 -9.00
CA ILE A 27 2.18 13.58 -8.81
C ILE A 27 1.01 14.53 -8.49
N ALA A 28 -0.08 14.44 -9.23
CA ALA A 28 -1.28 15.25 -8.99
C ALA A 28 -1.92 14.97 -7.62
N ASN A 29 -1.98 13.70 -7.22
CA ASN A 29 -2.46 13.32 -5.89
C ASN A 29 -1.58 13.91 -4.79
N PHE A 30 -0.26 13.83 -4.94
CA PHE A 30 0.67 14.42 -3.98
C PHE A 30 0.57 15.95 -3.94
N ALA A 31 0.34 16.62 -5.07
CA ALA A 31 0.10 18.06 -5.13
C ALA A 31 -1.11 18.48 -4.27
N ASN A 32 -2.20 17.71 -4.30
CA ASN A 32 -3.37 17.96 -3.46
C ASN A 32 -3.05 17.87 -1.97
N HIS A 33 -2.29 16.84 -1.55
CA HIS A 33 -1.87 16.72 -0.15
C HIS A 33 -0.89 17.81 0.26
N TYR A 34 0.01 18.19 -0.64
CA TYR A 34 0.94 19.29 -0.40
C TYR A 34 0.21 20.64 -0.22
N GLN A 35 -0.82 20.90 -1.03
CA GLN A 35 -1.67 22.10 -0.86
C GLN A 35 -2.39 22.10 0.49
N GLN A 36 -2.91 20.95 0.92
CA GLN A 36 -3.55 20.82 2.23
C GLN A 36 -2.55 21.09 3.37
N LEU A 37 -1.33 20.55 3.25
CA LEU A 37 -0.25 20.81 4.21
C LEU A 37 0.08 22.31 4.31
N LEU A 38 0.25 22.98 3.17
CA LEU A 38 0.50 24.42 3.13
C LEU A 38 -0.67 25.24 3.69
N GLY A 39 -1.89 24.72 3.59
CA GLY A 39 -3.11 25.28 4.19
C GLY A 39 -3.26 24.99 5.69
N GLY A 40 -2.27 24.35 6.32
CA GLY A 40 -2.28 24.02 7.75
C GLY A 40 -3.15 22.80 8.13
N ARG A 41 -3.60 22.02 7.16
CA ARG A 41 -4.32 20.77 7.46
C ARG A 41 -3.34 19.71 7.91
N THR A 42 -3.54 19.20 9.11
CA THR A 42 -2.65 18.20 9.73
C THR A 42 -3.07 16.75 9.45
N GLY A 43 -4.29 16.54 8.92
CA GLY A 43 -4.88 15.23 8.77
C GLY A 43 -5.43 14.62 10.07
N PHE A 44 -5.32 15.31 11.20
CA PHE A 44 -5.94 14.87 12.45
C PHE A 44 -7.46 15.07 12.42
N ILE A 45 -8.17 14.05 12.88
CA ILE A 45 -9.62 14.08 13.08
C ILE A 45 -9.85 14.51 14.53
N PRO A 46 -10.54 15.65 14.78
CA PRO A 46 -10.86 16.06 16.14
C PRO A 46 -11.72 15.01 16.84
N GLU A 47 -11.42 14.66 18.09
CA GLU A 47 -12.19 13.69 18.87
C GLU A 47 -13.67 14.09 18.96
N THR A 48 -13.96 15.38 19.01
CA THR A 48 -15.34 15.91 19.03
C THR A 48 -16.14 15.63 17.76
N SER A 49 -15.49 15.23 16.66
CA SER A 49 -16.14 14.86 15.39
C SER A 49 -16.35 13.35 15.23
N ILE A 50 -15.90 12.56 16.21
CA ILE A 50 -16.02 11.10 16.21
C ILE A 50 -17.26 10.73 17.03
N GLN A 51 -18.10 9.85 16.45
CA GLN A 51 -19.25 9.28 17.16
C GLN A 51 -19.04 7.78 17.29
N ALA A 52 -19.35 7.25 18.47
CA ALA A 52 -19.37 5.81 18.68
C ALA A 52 -20.49 5.17 17.83
N ILE A 53 -20.23 3.98 17.33
CA ILE A 53 -21.25 3.17 16.66
C ILE A 53 -21.83 2.27 17.75
N ASP A 54 -23.11 2.49 18.08
CA ASP A 54 -23.80 1.76 19.14
C ASP A 54 -24.43 0.45 18.66
N ASP A 55 -24.71 0.35 17.35
CA ASP A 55 -25.28 -0.84 16.72
C ASP A 55 -24.50 -1.20 15.45
N LEU A 56 -23.91 -2.39 15.43
CA LEU A 56 -23.14 -2.91 14.31
C LEU A 56 -23.67 -4.29 13.94
N ALA A 57 -24.01 -4.48 12.67
CA ALA A 57 -24.42 -5.80 12.18
C ALA A 57 -23.31 -6.83 12.41
N SER A 58 -23.63 -7.97 13.00
CA SER A 58 -22.69 -9.06 13.23
C SER A 58 -22.64 -10.01 12.06
N ALA A 59 -21.44 -10.52 11.74
CA ALA A 59 -21.32 -11.59 10.77
C ALA A 59 -22.00 -12.90 11.23
N ASP A 60 -22.17 -13.08 12.55
CA ASP A 60 -22.82 -14.24 13.13
C ASP A 60 -24.36 -14.24 12.86
N ASP A 61 -24.92 -13.08 12.51
CA ASP A 61 -26.34 -12.93 12.16
C ASP A 61 -26.63 -13.27 10.68
N LEU A 62 -25.58 -13.53 9.88
CA LEU A 62 -25.73 -13.92 8.48
C LEU A 62 -26.18 -15.39 8.40
N ASN A 63 -27.14 -15.65 7.51
CA ASN A 63 -27.64 -16.99 7.28
C ASN A 63 -26.68 -17.85 6.42
N ASP A 64 -26.90 -19.16 6.37
CA ASP A 64 -26.07 -20.11 5.64
C ASP A 64 -26.03 -19.86 4.12
N GLU A 65 -26.99 -19.12 3.57
CA GLU A 65 -27.02 -18.74 2.16
C GLU A 65 -25.81 -17.86 1.79
N TYR A 66 -25.41 -16.95 2.68
CA TYR A 66 -24.22 -16.12 2.47
C TYR A 66 -22.92 -16.94 2.49
N ALA A 67 -22.85 -17.98 3.31
CA ALA A 67 -21.70 -18.90 3.32
C ALA A 67 -21.57 -19.61 1.97
N ALA A 68 -22.69 -20.13 1.43
CA ALA A 68 -22.73 -20.80 0.13
C ALA A 68 -22.38 -19.86 -1.05
N LEU A 69 -22.77 -18.59 -0.97
CA LEU A 69 -22.38 -17.56 -1.95
C LEU A 69 -20.87 -17.23 -1.83
N GLY A 70 -20.37 -17.14 -0.61
CA GLY A 70 -18.95 -16.95 -0.33
C GLY A 70 -18.08 -18.03 -0.93
N ASP A 71 -18.42 -19.30 -0.73
CA ASP A 71 -17.70 -20.45 -1.29
C ASP A 71 -17.62 -20.40 -2.83
N LYS A 72 -18.70 -19.96 -3.48
CA LYS A 72 -18.73 -19.78 -4.94
C LYS A 72 -17.87 -18.61 -5.42
N ALA A 73 -17.70 -17.58 -4.58
CA ALA A 73 -16.92 -16.39 -4.91
C ALA A 73 -15.42 -16.57 -4.68
N LEU A 74 -15.00 -17.49 -3.78
CA LEU A 74 -13.59 -17.69 -3.41
C LEU A 74 -12.65 -17.91 -4.62
N PRO A 75 -12.99 -18.72 -5.64
CA PRO A 75 -12.11 -18.92 -6.80
C PRO A 75 -11.79 -17.63 -7.59
N ASN A 76 -12.67 -16.63 -7.49
CA ASN A 76 -12.54 -15.33 -8.16
C ASN A 76 -12.15 -14.21 -7.17
N THR A 77 -11.63 -14.58 -6.00
CA THR A 77 -11.25 -13.64 -4.94
C THR A 77 -9.75 -13.45 -4.91
N VAL A 78 -9.32 -12.19 -4.77
CA VAL A 78 -7.92 -11.81 -4.55
C VAL A 78 -7.74 -11.39 -3.10
N LEU A 79 -6.80 -12.04 -2.42
CA LEU A 79 -6.35 -11.63 -1.09
C LEU A 79 -5.25 -10.59 -1.22
N LEU A 80 -5.62 -9.31 -1.26
CA LEU A 80 -4.66 -8.22 -1.34
C LEU A 80 -4.17 -7.82 0.05
N LYS A 81 -2.84 -7.87 0.25
CA LYS A 81 -2.19 -7.44 1.49
C LYS A 81 -1.30 -6.23 1.27
N LEU A 82 -1.50 -5.21 2.11
CA LEU A 82 -0.67 -4.01 2.14
C LEU A 82 0.64 -4.33 2.86
N ASN A 83 1.73 -4.35 2.12
CA ASN A 83 3.03 -4.82 2.59
C ASN A 83 4.15 -3.78 2.43
N GLY A 84 3.80 -2.48 2.41
CA GLY A 84 4.74 -1.40 2.18
C GLY A 84 5.49 -0.90 3.42
N GLY A 85 5.09 -1.31 4.62
CA GLY A 85 5.63 -0.79 5.87
C GLY A 85 6.92 -1.45 6.32
N LEU A 86 8.00 -0.64 6.47
CA LEU A 86 9.20 -1.05 7.21
C LEU A 86 8.90 -1.06 8.71
N GLY A 87 9.56 -1.95 9.44
CA GLY A 87 9.51 -2.03 10.89
C GLY A 87 10.38 -1.00 11.63
N ALA A 88 10.70 0.15 11.01
CA ALA A 88 11.64 1.12 11.56
C ALA A 88 11.29 1.58 12.99
N SER A 89 10.00 1.79 13.29
CA SER A 89 9.54 2.11 14.64
C SER A 89 9.73 0.98 15.68
N MET A 90 10.02 -0.24 15.19
CA MET A 90 10.29 -1.43 15.99
C MET A 90 11.78 -1.84 15.92
N GLY A 91 12.64 -0.95 15.40
CA GLY A 91 14.07 -1.24 15.22
C GLY A 91 14.39 -2.25 14.13
N LEU A 92 13.47 -2.46 13.17
CA LEU A 92 13.66 -3.39 12.07
C LEU A 92 14.07 -2.65 10.80
N ASP A 93 14.91 -3.28 10.01
CA ASP A 93 15.35 -2.86 8.67
C ASP A 93 14.58 -3.53 7.52
N LYS A 94 13.61 -4.41 7.87
CA LYS A 94 12.83 -5.24 6.95
C LYS A 94 11.34 -4.97 7.03
N ALA A 95 10.59 -5.55 6.09
CA ALA A 95 9.13 -5.49 6.10
C ALA A 95 8.57 -6.05 7.42
N LYS A 96 7.55 -5.37 8.01
CA LYS A 96 6.89 -5.83 9.23
C LYS A 96 6.31 -7.24 9.10
N SER A 97 5.86 -7.62 7.92
CA SER A 97 5.33 -8.96 7.63
C SER A 97 6.37 -10.08 7.77
N LEU A 98 7.66 -9.74 7.82
CA LEU A 98 8.77 -10.69 8.01
C LEU A 98 9.12 -10.94 9.47
N ILE A 99 8.43 -10.30 10.41
CA ILE A 99 8.58 -10.59 11.84
C ILE A 99 8.15 -12.04 12.09
N ARG A 100 9.01 -12.79 12.77
CA ARG A 100 8.70 -14.15 13.24
C ARG A 100 7.70 -14.09 14.38
N VAL A 101 6.63 -14.88 14.29
CA VAL A 101 5.52 -14.87 15.27
C VAL A 101 5.20 -16.22 15.86
N LYS A 102 5.49 -17.29 15.13
CA LYS A 102 5.26 -18.66 15.62
C LYS A 102 6.32 -19.59 15.07
N GLU A 103 7.08 -20.26 15.96
CA GLU A 103 8.16 -21.16 15.57
C GLU A 103 9.15 -20.51 14.60
N SER A 104 9.20 -20.98 13.36
CA SER A 104 10.04 -20.42 12.27
C SER A 104 9.26 -19.55 11.29
N PHE A 105 7.94 -19.37 11.49
CA PHE A 105 7.07 -18.66 10.55
C PHE A 105 6.99 -17.15 10.86
N SER A 106 7.12 -16.35 9.82
CA SER A 106 6.78 -14.93 9.82
C SER A 106 5.28 -14.72 9.59
N PHE A 107 4.81 -13.48 9.76
CA PHE A 107 3.44 -13.12 9.34
C PHE A 107 3.21 -13.43 7.87
N LEU A 108 4.19 -13.16 6.99
CA LEU A 108 4.06 -13.42 5.55
C LEU A 108 3.96 -14.93 5.26
N ASP A 109 4.69 -15.76 5.99
CA ASP A 109 4.58 -17.23 5.87
C ASP A 109 3.14 -17.70 6.23
N ILE A 110 2.54 -17.13 7.29
CA ILE A 110 1.17 -17.45 7.70
C ILE A 110 0.17 -16.99 6.63
N ILE A 111 0.33 -15.77 6.10
CA ILE A 111 -0.52 -15.21 5.04
C ILE A 111 -0.45 -16.09 3.78
N ALA A 112 0.76 -16.49 3.37
CA ALA A 112 0.98 -17.34 2.21
C ALA A 112 0.26 -18.69 2.37
N ARG A 113 0.42 -19.34 3.52
CA ARG A 113 -0.25 -20.62 3.83
C ARG A 113 -1.77 -20.48 3.88
N HIS A 114 -2.27 -19.38 4.44
CA HIS A 114 -3.71 -19.11 4.46
C HIS A 114 -4.26 -18.95 3.04
N ALA A 115 -3.59 -18.18 2.18
CA ALA A 115 -4.01 -18.01 0.78
C ALA A 115 -4.05 -19.35 0.02
N ILE A 116 -3.04 -20.20 0.24
CA ILE A 116 -2.98 -21.56 -0.35
C ILE A 116 -4.15 -22.41 0.15
N GLN A 117 -4.39 -22.43 1.47
CA GLN A 117 -5.44 -23.22 2.08
C GLN A 117 -6.85 -22.78 1.62
N SER A 118 -7.06 -21.48 1.46
CA SER A 118 -8.34 -20.91 1.01
C SER A 118 -8.47 -20.92 -0.53
N ASN A 119 -7.44 -21.35 -1.25
CA ASN A 119 -7.39 -21.34 -2.71
C ASN A 119 -7.72 -19.99 -3.34
N VAL A 120 -7.22 -18.89 -2.73
CA VAL A 120 -7.38 -17.53 -3.22
C VAL A 120 -6.05 -17.00 -3.78
N HIS A 121 -6.12 -16.12 -4.78
CA HIS A 121 -4.91 -15.48 -5.31
C HIS A 121 -4.34 -14.48 -4.29
N LEU A 122 -3.09 -14.67 -3.87
CA LEU A 122 -2.38 -13.71 -3.00
C LEU A 122 -1.75 -12.61 -3.84
N LEU A 123 -2.02 -11.37 -3.48
CA LEU A 123 -1.42 -10.19 -4.09
C LEU A 123 -0.87 -9.26 -3.00
N LEU A 124 0.39 -8.88 -3.10
CA LEU A 124 1.02 -7.94 -2.19
C LEU A 124 1.11 -6.55 -2.82
N MET A 125 0.71 -5.50 -2.10
CA MET A 125 1.16 -4.15 -2.41
C MET A 125 2.44 -3.88 -1.61
N ASN A 126 3.58 -4.04 -2.25
CA ASN A 126 4.90 -3.77 -1.67
C ASN A 126 5.29 -2.29 -1.81
N SER A 127 6.26 -1.86 -1.02
CA SER A 127 7.03 -0.64 -1.27
C SER A 127 8.36 -0.96 -1.94
N PHE A 128 9.04 0.06 -2.41
CA PHE A 128 10.41 -0.06 -2.94
C PHE A 128 11.41 -0.65 -1.92
N SER A 129 11.09 -0.57 -0.61
CA SER A 129 11.95 -1.07 0.47
C SER A 129 11.57 -2.46 0.97
N THR A 130 10.39 -3.00 0.62
CA THR A 130 9.89 -4.27 1.17
C THR A 130 9.78 -5.37 0.14
N ARG A 131 9.84 -5.02 -1.14
CA ARG A 131 9.53 -5.93 -2.25
C ARG A 131 10.47 -7.14 -2.31
N GLU A 132 11.76 -6.88 -2.35
CA GLU A 132 12.78 -7.91 -2.57
C GLU A 132 12.72 -9.01 -1.50
N ASP A 133 12.81 -8.60 -0.23
CA ASP A 133 12.74 -9.52 0.91
C ASP A 133 11.43 -10.32 0.95
N SER A 134 10.31 -9.67 0.62
CA SER A 134 9.00 -10.32 0.62
C SER A 134 8.87 -11.36 -0.46
N LEU A 135 9.29 -11.05 -1.69
CA LEU A 135 9.27 -12.00 -2.79
C LEU A 135 10.21 -13.19 -2.54
N LEU A 136 11.37 -12.96 -1.91
CA LEU A 136 12.28 -14.03 -1.53
C LEU A 136 11.62 -15.01 -0.54
N VAL A 137 10.83 -14.53 0.41
CA VAL A 137 10.07 -15.40 1.31
C VAL A 137 9.00 -16.19 0.56
N LEU A 138 8.28 -15.58 -0.38
CA LEU A 138 7.23 -16.24 -1.15
C LEU A 138 7.75 -17.35 -2.08
N GLN A 139 9.03 -17.35 -2.45
CA GLN A 139 9.65 -18.45 -3.21
C GLN A 139 9.59 -19.80 -2.50
N LYS A 140 9.38 -19.82 -1.18
CA LYS A 140 9.19 -21.05 -0.39
C LYS A 140 7.84 -21.73 -0.66
N TYR A 141 6.93 -21.05 -1.34
CA TYR A 141 5.54 -21.45 -1.58
C TYR A 141 5.26 -21.56 -3.08
N PRO A 142 5.76 -22.61 -3.76
CA PRO A 142 5.61 -22.76 -5.21
C PRO A 142 4.14 -22.86 -5.65
N GLU A 143 3.23 -23.21 -4.73
CA GLU A 143 1.79 -23.28 -4.98
C GLU A 143 1.22 -21.90 -5.34
N LEU A 144 1.77 -20.82 -4.79
CA LEU A 144 1.36 -19.44 -5.12
C LEU A 144 1.80 -19.02 -6.52
N LEU A 145 2.84 -19.65 -7.06
CA LEU A 145 3.43 -19.32 -8.36
C LEU A 145 2.74 -20.01 -9.54
N LYS A 146 1.72 -20.82 -9.29
CA LYS A 146 0.99 -21.58 -10.34
C LYS A 146 0.10 -20.70 -11.21
N ALA A 147 -0.33 -19.55 -10.69
CA ALA A 147 -1.07 -18.58 -11.49
C ALA A 147 -0.09 -17.81 -12.39
N GLU A 148 -0.49 -17.52 -13.63
CA GLU A 148 0.28 -16.65 -14.55
C GLU A 148 0.33 -15.19 -14.09
N LEU A 149 -0.34 -14.88 -12.98
CA LEU A 149 -0.38 -13.55 -12.37
C LEU A 149 0.78 -13.31 -11.43
N ALA A 150 1.29 -12.10 -11.44
CA ALA A 150 2.28 -11.66 -10.48
C ALA A 150 1.70 -11.64 -9.05
N LEU A 151 2.54 -11.98 -8.07
CA LEU A 151 2.17 -11.96 -6.64
C LEU A 151 2.27 -10.57 -6.01
N ASP A 152 2.76 -9.57 -6.75
CA ASP A 152 2.92 -8.22 -6.22
C ASP A 152 2.79 -7.12 -7.27
N PHE A 153 2.52 -5.94 -6.77
CA PHE A 153 2.78 -4.65 -7.41
C PHE A 153 3.38 -3.69 -6.39
N VAL A 154 3.99 -2.60 -6.86
CA VAL A 154 4.68 -1.65 -6.00
C VAL A 154 3.86 -0.38 -5.86
N GLN A 155 3.61 0.06 -4.61
CA GLN A 155 3.06 1.39 -4.35
C GLN A 155 4.04 2.47 -4.80
N HIS A 156 3.53 3.67 -5.04
CA HIS A 156 4.37 4.80 -5.40
C HIS A 156 5.29 5.20 -4.25
N LYS A 157 6.21 6.11 -4.54
CA LYS A 157 7.02 6.79 -3.54
C LYS A 157 6.84 8.31 -3.69
N VAL A 158 6.89 8.99 -2.56
CA VAL A 158 6.80 10.45 -2.51
C VAL A 158 8.04 11.00 -1.81
N PRO A 159 8.52 12.18 -2.20
CA PRO A 159 9.67 12.80 -1.53
C PRO A 159 9.26 13.28 -0.14
N LYS A 160 10.18 13.12 0.82
CA LYS A 160 10.06 13.76 2.12
C LYS A 160 10.17 15.27 1.96
N ILE A 161 9.41 16.01 2.76
CA ILE A 161 9.33 17.47 2.73
C ILE A 161 9.94 18.01 4.02
N ASN A 162 10.77 19.03 3.91
CA ASN A 162 11.29 19.78 5.05
C ASN A 162 10.17 20.51 5.78
N GLN A 163 10.13 20.37 7.08
CA GLN A 163 9.09 20.96 7.92
C GLN A 163 9.14 22.51 7.95
N ILE A 164 10.32 23.10 7.76
CA ILE A 164 10.54 24.53 7.91
C ILE A 164 10.11 25.30 6.66
N ASP A 165 10.55 24.87 5.49
CA ASP A 165 10.40 25.61 4.23
C ASP A 165 9.54 24.89 3.19
N PHE A 166 9.11 23.67 3.49
CA PHE A 166 8.33 22.79 2.63
C PHE A 166 9.01 22.41 1.31
N THR A 167 10.34 22.51 1.26
CA THR A 167 11.12 22.04 0.10
C THR A 167 11.34 20.52 0.16
N PRO A 168 11.67 19.86 -0.98
CA PRO A 168 12.06 18.46 -0.97
C PRO A 168 13.29 18.23 -0.08
N ALA A 169 13.22 17.27 0.81
CA ALA A 169 14.37 16.89 1.61
C ALA A 169 15.50 16.33 0.74
N THR A 170 16.74 16.61 1.13
CA THR A 170 17.96 16.09 0.51
C THR A 170 18.75 15.28 1.55
N ASN A 171 19.38 14.20 1.10
CA ASN A 171 20.19 13.32 1.95
C ASN A 171 21.33 12.71 1.11
N ASP A 172 22.46 12.39 1.72
CA ASP A 172 23.56 11.68 1.05
C ASP A 172 23.10 10.29 0.57
N ASN A 173 22.34 9.58 1.40
CA ASN A 173 21.63 8.39 0.96
C ASN A 173 20.30 8.75 0.30
N LYS A 174 20.26 8.68 -1.02
CA LYS A 174 19.10 9.05 -1.84
C LYS A 174 17.83 8.29 -1.50
N LEU A 175 17.91 7.05 -1.02
CA LEU A 175 16.76 6.27 -0.59
C LEU A 175 16.05 6.91 0.61
N LEU A 176 16.77 7.59 1.48
CA LEU A 176 16.21 8.26 2.66
C LEU A 176 15.43 9.55 2.33
N GLU A 177 15.53 10.04 1.10
CA GLU A 177 14.76 11.18 0.62
C GLU A 177 13.29 10.82 0.31
N TRP A 178 12.98 9.53 0.24
CA TRP A 178 11.69 9.00 -0.18
C TRP A 178 10.96 8.28 0.94
N CYS A 179 9.66 8.26 0.84
CA CYS A 179 8.80 7.42 1.67
C CYS A 179 7.59 6.91 0.87
N PRO A 180 6.96 5.81 1.29
CA PRO A 180 5.67 5.41 0.78
C PRO A 180 4.61 6.47 1.09
N PRO A 181 3.67 6.75 0.17
CA PRO A 181 2.63 7.77 0.40
C PRO A 181 1.56 7.35 1.41
N GLY A 182 1.53 6.06 1.77
CA GLY A 182 0.55 5.48 2.66
C GLY A 182 -0.41 4.52 1.95
N HIS A 183 -1.29 3.89 2.73
CA HIS A 183 -2.14 2.78 2.25
C HIS A 183 -3.17 3.24 1.21
N GLY A 184 -3.61 4.50 1.22
CA GLY A 184 -4.55 5.05 0.24
C GLY A 184 -4.03 5.04 -1.20
N ASP A 185 -2.73 4.89 -1.40
CA ASP A 185 -2.12 4.75 -2.72
C ASP A 185 -2.54 3.47 -3.47
N ILE A 186 -3.13 2.51 -2.78
CA ILE A 186 -3.59 1.24 -3.37
C ILE A 186 -4.43 1.45 -4.65
N TYR A 187 -5.34 2.42 -4.64
CA TYR A 187 -6.22 2.66 -5.79
C TYR A 187 -5.44 3.13 -7.02
N ILE A 188 -4.52 4.09 -6.81
CA ILE A 188 -3.71 4.64 -7.90
C ILE A 188 -2.67 3.61 -8.36
N ALA A 189 -1.98 2.95 -7.43
CA ALA A 189 -0.94 1.98 -7.73
C ALA A 189 -1.50 0.73 -8.43
N LEU A 190 -2.67 0.24 -8.04
CA LEU A 190 -3.31 -0.91 -8.67
C LEU A 190 -3.64 -0.64 -10.15
N VAL A 191 -4.10 0.58 -10.46
CA VAL A 191 -4.40 1.00 -11.84
C VAL A 191 -3.14 1.28 -12.62
N SER A 192 -2.24 2.12 -12.10
CA SER A 192 -1.04 2.59 -12.83
C SER A 192 0.00 1.50 -13.07
N SER A 193 0.04 0.46 -12.22
CA SER A 193 0.89 -0.72 -12.45
C SER A 193 0.35 -1.66 -13.52
N GLY A 194 -0.89 -1.48 -13.99
CA GLY A 194 -1.58 -2.41 -14.88
C GLY A 194 -2.15 -3.65 -14.18
N MET A 195 -1.93 -3.80 -12.86
CA MET A 195 -2.35 -4.99 -12.12
C MET A 195 -3.86 -5.19 -12.16
N LEU A 196 -4.65 -4.11 -12.08
CA LEU A 196 -6.11 -4.21 -12.19
C LEU A 196 -6.54 -4.85 -13.51
N ASN A 197 -5.94 -4.43 -14.63
CA ASN A 197 -6.23 -5.02 -15.93
C ASN A 197 -5.84 -6.50 -16.00
N ASN A 198 -4.68 -6.85 -15.44
CA ASN A 198 -4.23 -8.25 -15.41
C ASN A 198 -5.18 -9.14 -14.61
N LEU A 199 -5.65 -8.66 -13.45
CA LEU A 199 -6.63 -9.37 -12.63
C LEU A 199 -7.96 -9.57 -13.39
N GLN A 200 -8.48 -8.52 -14.02
CA GLN A 200 -9.72 -8.59 -14.81
C GLN A 200 -9.61 -9.56 -15.98
N GLN A 201 -8.47 -9.57 -16.70
CA GLN A 201 -8.21 -10.52 -17.79
C GLN A 201 -8.12 -11.97 -17.30
N ALA A 202 -7.67 -12.17 -16.07
CA ALA A 202 -7.59 -13.49 -15.43
C ALA A 202 -8.92 -13.93 -14.80
N GLY A 203 -9.98 -13.11 -14.83
CA GLY A 203 -11.33 -13.46 -14.36
C GLY A 203 -11.61 -13.10 -12.88
N TYR A 204 -10.79 -12.23 -12.28
CA TYR A 204 -11.00 -11.70 -10.93
C TYR A 204 -11.83 -10.42 -10.93
#